data_b85e6c8f6d8a0474d5a508c81d3b3f35
#
_entry.id   b85e6c8f6d8a0474d5a508c81d3b3f35
#
_cell.length_a   1.000
_cell.length_b   1.000
_cell.length_c   1.000
_cell.angle_alpha   90.00
_cell.angle_beta   90.00
_cell.angle_gamma   90.00
#
_symmetry.space_group_name_H-M   'P 1'
#
loop_
_entity.id
_entity.type
_entity.pdbx_description
1 polymer ?
#
loop_
_entity_poly.entity_id
_entity_poly.type
_entity_poly.pdbx_seq_one_letter_code
_entity_poly.pdbx_strand_id
1 'polypeptide(L)'
;KTKHKQQYSFLCLTNRFPSGRNGKVVYIRPEYHERLLRIVKLTREEKTTLYSYIDNILEHHFKEFGDDITEYFNERFKPII
;
A
#
# COMPACT_ATOMS: atom_id res chain seq x y z
N LYS A 1 -12.42 -4.17 18.20
CA LYS A 1 -11.50 -4.95 17.35
C LYS A 1 -12.15 -5.40 16.05
N THR A 2 -13.42 -5.80 16.09
CA THR A 2 -14.14 -6.21 14.89
C THR A 2 -14.23 -5.08 13.88
N LYS A 3 -14.53 -3.88 14.35
CA LYS A 3 -14.63 -2.71 13.50
C LYS A 3 -13.28 -2.38 12.85
N HIS A 4 -12.20 -2.48 13.62
CA HIS A 4 -10.86 -2.24 13.11
C HIS A 4 -10.46 -3.28 12.06
N LYS A 5 -10.81 -4.53 12.30
CA LYS A 5 -10.56 -5.63 11.37
C LYS A 5 -11.29 -5.42 10.05
N GLN A 6 -12.55 -4.98 10.11
CA GLN A 6 -13.33 -4.72 8.92
C GLN A 6 -12.75 -3.55 8.12
N GLN A 7 -12.28 -2.52 8.81
CA GLN A 7 -11.66 -1.38 8.18
C GLN A 7 -10.40 -1.78 7.43
N TYR A 8 -9.58 -2.62 8.03
CA TYR A 8 -8.37 -3.11 7.38
C TYR A 8 -8.71 -3.89 6.11
N SER A 9 -9.70 -4.78 6.19
CA SER A 9 -10.12 -5.57 5.04
C SER A 9 -10.58 -4.68 3.89
N PHE A 10 -11.39 -3.67 4.20
CA PHE A 10 -11.88 -2.75 3.18
C PHE A 10 -10.74 -1.96 2.54
N LEU A 11 -9.84 -1.42 3.36
CA LEU A 11 -8.79 -0.55 2.85
C LEU A 11 -7.65 -1.29 2.17
N CYS A 12 -7.28 -2.45 2.68
CA CYS A 12 -6.05 -3.11 2.25
C CYS A 12 -6.26 -4.40 1.49
N LEU A 13 -7.35 -5.11 1.72
CA LEU A 13 -7.54 -6.43 1.11
C LEU A 13 -8.44 -6.45 -0.11
N THR A 14 -9.07 -5.33 -0.44
CA THR A 14 -9.94 -5.24 -1.60
C THR A 14 -9.12 -5.26 -2.89
N ASN A 15 -9.52 -6.11 -3.84
CA ASN A 15 -8.80 -6.23 -5.10
C ASN A 15 -9.29 -5.17 -6.09
N ARG A 16 -8.66 -4.00 -6.08
CA ARG A 16 -9.02 -2.90 -6.98
C ARG A 16 -8.20 -2.88 -8.26
N PHE A 17 -6.99 -3.40 -8.20
CA PHE A 17 -6.09 -3.39 -9.35
C PHE A 17 -5.49 -4.79 -9.53
N PRO A 18 -6.22 -5.67 -10.22
CA PRO A 18 -5.80 -7.07 -10.34
C PRO A 18 -4.55 -7.29 -11.19
N SER A 19 -4.17 -6.30 -12.00
CA SER A 19 -3.02 -6.44 -12.89
C SER A 19 -2.02 -5.33 -12.70
N GLY A 20 -0.73 -5.70 -12.63
CA GLY A 20 0.36 -4.74 -12.56
C GLY A 20 1.01 -4.45 -13.89
N ARG A 21 0.26 -4.64 -14.99
CA ARG A 21 0.81 -4.53 -16.35
C ARG A 21 1.62 -3.27 -16.60
N ASN A 22 1.15 -2.12 -16.11
CA ASN A 22 1.82 -0.85 -16.33
C ASN A 22 2.64 -0.39 -15.12
N GLY A 23 2.86 -1.29 -14.18
CA GLY A 23 3.60 -0.96 -12.97
C GLY A 23 5.10 -0.89 -13.21
N LYS A 24 5.79 -0.37 -12.20
CA LYS A 24 7.24 -0.33 -12.18
C LYS A 24 7.77 -1.36 -11.21
N VAL A 25 9.03 -1.76 -11.41
CA VAL A 25 9.64 -2.79 -10.57
C VAL A 25 10.38 -2.14 -9.41
N VAL A 26 10.18 -2.66 -8.21
CA VAL A 26 10.98 -2.32 -7.04
C VAL A 26 11.40 -3.60 -6.36
N TYR A 27 12.54 -3.54 -5.64
CA TYR A 27 13.02 -4.70 -4.91
C TYR A 27 12.58 -4.61 -3.46
N ILE A 28 12.07 -5.72 -2.95
CA ILE A 28 11.57 -5.84 -1.57
C ILE A 28 12.38 -6.94 -0.90
N ARG A 29 12.71 -6.75 0.38
CA ARG A 29 13.44 -7.78 1.11
C ARG A 29 12.65 -9.10 1.10
N PRO A 30 13.34 -10.23 0.98
CA PRO A 30 12.66 -11.53 0.90
C PRO A 30 11.72 -11.81 2.07
N GLU A 31 12.06 -11.39 3.27
CA GLU A 31 11.22 -11.59 4.44
C GLU A 31 9.88 -10.87 4.30
N TYR A 32 9.90 -9.65 3.79
CA TYR A 32 8.68 -8.89 3.58
C TYR A 32 7.87 -9.47 2.44
N HIS A 33 8.53 -9.87 1.38
CA HIS A 33 7.84 -10.48 0.24
C HIS A 33 7.08 -11.72 0.69
N GLU A 34 7.70 -12.57 1.48
CA GLU A 34 7.05 -13.77 1.99
C GLU A 34 5.85 -13.45 2.86
N ARG A 35 5.99 -12.44 3.74
CA ARG A 35 4.88 -12.01 4.58
C ARG A 35 3.71 -11.50 3.75
N LEU A 36 4.01 -10.72 2.73
CA LEU A 36 2.98 -10.19 1.85
C LEU A 36 2.24 -11.31 1.13
N LEU A 37 2.98 -12.32 0.65
CA LEU A 37 2.36 -13.45 -0.01
C LEU A 37 1.43 -14.22 0.92
N ARG A 38 1.83 -14.39 2.18
CA ARG A 38 1.00 -15.06 3.16
C ARG A 38 -0.30 -14.30 3.40
N ILE A 39 -0.20 -12.97 3.49
CA ILE A 39 -1.38 -12.13 3.71
C ILE A 39 -2.32 -12.22 2.53
N VAL A 40 -1.78 -12.15 1.32
CA VAL A 40 -2.59 -12.22 0.11
C VAL A 40 -3.34 -13.55 0.01
N LYS A 41 -2.71 -14.63 0.48
CA LYS A 41 -3.37 -15.95 0.49
C LYS A 41 -4.58 -16.01 1.40
N LEU A 42 -4.68 -15.11 2.39
CA LEU A 42 -5.84 -15.06 3.26
C LEU A 42 -7.07 -14.51 2.54
N THR A 43 -6.89 -13.91 1.38
CA THR A 43 -7.96 -13.25 0.64
C THR A 43 -8.48 -14.10 -0.50
N ARG A 44 -8.64 -15.40 -0.26
CA ARG A 44 -9.09 -16.34 -1.29
C ARG A 44 -10.33 -15.90 -2.03
N GLU A 45 -11.32 -15.44 -1.29
CA GLU A 45 -12.61 -15.09 -1.87
C GLU A 45 -12.51 -13.82 -2.71
N GLU A 46 -11.68 -12.91 -2.31
CA GLU A 46 -11.52 -11.63 -2.98
C GLU A 46 -10.46 -11.67 -4.07
N LYS A 47 -9.68 -12.74 -4.11
CA LYS A 47 -8.64 -12.95 -5.13
C LYS A 47 -7.71 -11.75 -5.27
N THR A 48 -7.37 -11.14 -4.13
CA THR A 48 -6.47 -9.99 -4.10
C THR A 48 -5.10 -10.40 -4.60
N THR A 49 -4.52 -9.60 -5.47
CA THR A 49 -3.16 -9.82 -5.94
C THR A 49 -2.17 -9.08 -5.05
N LEU A 50 -0.91 -9.49 -5.10
CA LEU A 50 0.15 -8.80 -4.38
C LEU A 50 0.23 -7.34 -4.82
N TYR A 51 0.13 -7.10 -6.11
CA TYR A 51 0.15 -5.75 -6.65
C TYR A 51 -0.96 -4.88 -6.05
N SER A 52 -2.18 -5.40 -6.05
CA SER A 52 -3.33 -4.66 -5.52
C SER A 52 -3.21 -4.40 -4.03
N TYR A 53 -2.71 -5.38 -3.29
CA TYR A 53 -2.52 -5.22 -1.85
C TYR A 53 -1.53 -4.10 -1.54
N ILE A 54 -0.38 -4.11 -2.21
CA ILE A 54 0.63 -3.07 -2.03
C ILE A 54 0.07 -1.71 -2.44
N ASP A 55 -0.66 -1.66 -3.54
CA ASP A 55 -1.28 -0.42 -4.00
C ASP A 55 -2.20 0.16 -2.94
N ASN A 56 -3.02 -0.68 -2.32
CA ASN A 56 -3.92 -0.23 -1.27
C ASN A 56 -3.18 0.32 -0.06
N ILE A 57 -2.09 -0.34 0.33
CA ILE A 57 -1.26 0.12 1.45
C ILE A 57 -0.67 1.49 1.15
N LEU A 58 -0.12 1.65 -0.05
CA LEU A 58 0.51 2.90 -0.44
C LEU A 58 -0.50 4.04 -0.52
N GLU A 59 -1.67 3.76 -1.08
CA GLU A 59 -2.72 4.76 -1.15
C GLU A 59 -3.13 5.23 0.25
N HIS A 60 -3.31 4.28 1.16
CA HIS A 60 -3.66 4.62 2.54
C HIS A 60 -2.56 5.43 3.20
N HIS A 61 -1.31 5.02 3.01
CA HIS A 61 -0.16 5.71 3.58
C HIS A 61 -0.10 7.16 3.11
N PHE A 62 -0.27 7.39 1.82
CA PHE A 62 -0.20 8.74 1.28
C PHE A 62 -1.38 9.60 1.69
N LYS A 63 -2.55 9.01 1.87
CA LYS A 63 -3.69 9.76 2.39
C LYS A 63 -3.47 10.19 3.84
N GLU A 64 -2.90 9.30 4.63
CA GLU A 64 -2.69 9.57 6.05
C GLU A 64 -1.56 10.56 6.28
N PHE A 65 -0.47 10.43 5.55
CA PHE A 65 0.74 11.21 5.78
C PHE A 65 1.09 12.19 4.67
N GLY A 66 0.20 12.35 3.68
CA GLY A 66 0.49 13.19 2.52
C GLY A 66 0.84 14.62 2.88
N ASP A 67 0.09 15.21 3.80
CA ASP A 67 0.35 16.59 4.22
C ASP A 67 1.69 16.71 4.93
N ASP A 68 2.00 15.75 5.78
CA ASP A 68 3.28 15.73 6.47
C ASP A 68 4.45 15.58 5.50
N ILE A 69 4.29 14.73 4.51
CA ILE A 69 5.31 14.52 3.50
C ILE A 69 5.53 15.78 2.69
N THR A 70 4.46 16.44 2.28
CA THR A 70 4.53 17.67 1.51
C THR A 70 5.21 18.77 2.30
N GLU A 71 4.86 18.91 3.57
CA GLU A 71 5.48 19.89 4.44
C GLU A 71 6.98 19.64 4.60
N TYR A 72 7.33 18.36 4.80
CA TYR A 72 8.72 17.96 4.93
C TYR A 72 9.51 18.29 3.67
N PHE A 73 8.92 18.01 2.51
CA PHE A 73 9.53 18.31 1.23
C PHE A 73 9.78 19.82 1.08
N ASN A 74 8.78 20.62 1.40
CA ASN A 74 8.87 22.07 1.27
C ASN A 74 9.94 22.66 2.17
N GLU A 75 10.13 22.11 3.36
CA GLU A 75 11.19 22.57 4.26
C GLU A 75 12.57 22.29 3.71
N ARG A 76 12.73 21.16 3.04
CA ARG A 76 14.05 20.72 2.55
C ARG A 76 14.43 21.32 1.22
N PHE A 77 13.46 21.63 0.39
CA PHE A 77 13.70 22.04 -0.98
C PHE A 77 13.19 23.45 -1.27
N LYS A 78 13.21 24.30 -0.25
CA LYS A 78 12.87 25.71 -0.45
C LYS A 78 13.91 26.36 -1.37
N PRO A 79 13.48 27.26 -2.25
CA PRO A 79 14.43 28.03 -3.06
C PRO A 79 15.37 28.82 -2.17
N ILE A 80 16.62 28.89 -2.59
CA ILE A 80 17.61 29.68 -1.88
C ILE A 80 17.32 31.17 -2.03
N ILE A 81 16.73 31.52 -3.15
CA ILE A 81 16.42 32.92 -3.47
C ILE A 81 14.93 33.15 -3.46
#